data_83a3e31d590e0f013eb185e7292735c5
#
_entry.id   83a3e31d590e0f013eb185e7292735c5
#
_cell.length_a   1.000
_cell.length_b   1.000
_cell.length_c   1.000
_cell.angle_alpha   90.00
_cell.angle_beta   90.00
_cell.angle_gamma   90.00
#
_symmetry.space_group_name_H-M   'P 1'
#
loop_
_entity.id
_entity.type
_entity.pdbx_description
1 polymer ?
#
loop_
_entity_poly.entity_id
_entity_poly.type
_entity_poly.pdbx_seq_one_letter_code
_entity_poly.pdbx_strand_id
1 'polypeptide(L)'
;MVDNTHDSRKPTSRIPDDAQPNPEETGSVGIDRQIEKLETRRSLKELQRAAGNLMGQRVRGVTEKLLTRTLSGVVYAAIVLAALFVGKEATIVLIAGMAWLCCSEFFHICRMGGRMPNEPLGLVFSLVFPIIAYFGHVFPLVFSLLLIILCGLWYVLTPRANLADVAVTAFGPLYTSLSLSTIVLLRSTEPGFSIPWITLAVMLSVWANDSFAYLFGSKFGKHKLAPRISPNKSWEGFYGGLFGSMLVWFLMAIFGAIHMNPLFALLFGVTEGIFSVVGDLFESRIKRGVGLKDSGSIMPGHGGLLDRTDSMIFGTMAAFLLFQLAVLFSQVKLPIALPFGA
;
A
#
# COMPACT_ATOMS: atom_id res chain seq x y z
N MET A 1 45.39 -53.33 -19.20
CA MET A 1 46.36 -53.77 -20.22
C MET A 1 46.94 -52.53 -20.81
N VAL A 2 48.15 -52.32 -20.47
CA VAL A 2 49.35 -52.11 -21.26
C VAL A 2 49.45 -50.60 -21.72
N ASP A 3 50.53 -49.94 -21.61
CA ASP A 3 51.81 -50.04 -20.87
C ASP A 3 52.54 -48.69 -21.02
N ASN A 4 53.36 -48.44 -20.07
CA ASN A 4 54.42 -47.46 -19.98
C ASN A 4 55.26 -47.30 -21.26
N THR A 5 55.83 -46.08 -21.48
CA THR A 5 57.27 -45.91 -21.36
C THR A 5 57.72 -44.45 -21.36
N HIS A 6 58.57 -44.18 -20.40
CA HIS A 6 59.57 -43.10 -20.32
C HIS A 6 60.24 -42.75 -21.65
N ASP A 7 60.51 -41.51 -21.90
CA ASP A 7 61.85 -41.11 -22.34
C ASP A 7 62.24 -39.70 -21.78
N SER A 8 63.25 -39.78 -20.94
CA SER A 8 63.94 -38.61 -20.37
C SER A 8 65.10 -38.21 -21.32
N ARG A 9 65.01 -37.02 -21.92
CA ARG A 9 66.20 -36.33 -22.48
C ARG A 9 66.16 -34.86 -22.10
N LYS A 10 67.00 -34.50 -21.14
CA LYS A 10 67.46 -33.13 -20.94
C LYS A 10 68.43 -32.78 -22.10
N PRO A 11 68.25 -31.58 -22.73
CA PRO A 11 69.37 -30.97 -23.40
C PRO A 11 70.04 -29.97 -22.45
N THR A 12 71.27 -30.29 -22.12
CA THR A 12 72.26 -29.35 -21.59
C THR A 12 72.64 -28.36 -22.68
N SER A 13 72.11 -27.11 -22.62
CA SER A 13 72.68 -25.99 -23.38
C SER A 13 73.51 -25.15 -22.43
N ARG A 14 74.83 -25.16 -22.70
CA ARG A 14 75.82 -24.28 -22.11
C ARG A 14 75.37 -22.81 -22.35
N ILE A 15 75.29 -22.02 -21.29
CA ILE A 15 75.20 -20.55 -21.32
C ILE A 15 76.61 -20.06 -21.65
N PRO A 16 76.78 -19.19 -22.65
CA PRO A 16 78.03 -18.47 -22.80
C PRO A 16 78.04 -17.33 -21.73
N ASP A 17 79.04 -17.43 -20.83
CA ASP A 17 79.49 -16.27 -20.06
C ASP A 17 80.07 -15.26 -21.06
N ASP A 18 79.76 -13.95 -20.80
CA ASP A 18 80.18 -12.72 -21.47
C ASP A 18 79.12 -12.05 -22.36
N ALA A 19 78.03 -11.58 -21.70
CA ALA A 19 77.34 -10.43 -22.15
C ALA A 19 77.06 -9.48 -20.95
N GLN A 20 77.97 -8.53 -20.74
CA GLN A 20 77.69 -7.40 -19.85
C GLN A 20 76.49 -6.64 -20.39
N PRO A 21 75.44 -6.37 -19.59
CA PRO A 21 74.25 -5.63 -20.02
C PRO A 21 74.67 -4.20 -20.36
N ASN A 22 74.29 -3.76 -21.56
CA ASN A 22 74.53 -2.39 -22.04
C ASN A 22 73.84 -1.42 -21.08
N PRO A 23 74.54 -0.40 -20.52
CA PRO A 23 73.98 0.55 -19.55
C PRO A 23 72.78 1.37 -20.09
N GLU A 24 72.60 1.45 -21.40
CA GLU A 24 71.46 2.15 -22.02
C GLU A 24 70.15 1.32 -21.99
N GLU A 25 70.21 -0.01 -22.02
CA GLU A 25 69.00 -0.87 -21.93
C GLU A 25 68.45 -0.93 -20.51
N THR A 26 69.26 -0.79 -19.47
CA THR A 26 68.77 -0.77 -18.08
C THR A 26 68.01 0.51 -17.72
N GLY A 27 68.27 1.61 -18.39
CA GLY A 27 67.56 2.88 -18.20
C GLY A 27 66.14 2.89 -18.79
N SER A 28 65.99 2.31 -19.98
CA SER A 28 64.70 2.27 -20.68
C SER A 28 63.69 1.37 -20.00
N VAL A 29 64.12 0.16 -19.54
CA VAL A 29 63.27 -0.80 -18.80
C VAL A 29 62.79 -0.21 -17.48
N GLY A 30 63.57 0.64 -16.83
CA GLY A 30 63.20 1.35 -15.61
C GLY A 30 62.13 2.42 -15.84
N ILE A 31 62.23 3.15 -16.95
CA ILE A 31 61.28 4.20 -17.34
C ILE A 31 59.96 3.60 -17.80
N ASP A 32 59.97 2.54 -18.59
CA ASP A 32 58.77 1.85 -19.05
C ASP A 32 57.96 1.27 -17.91
N ARG A 33 58.62 0.64 -16.92
CA ARG A 33 57.97 0.19 -15.68
C ARG A 33 57.38 1.32 -14.85
N GLN A 34 57.95 2.50 -14.86
CA GLN A 34 57.39 3.67 -14.16
C GLN A 34 56.21 4.25 -14.92
N ILE A 35 56.21 4.27 -16.24
CA ILE A 35 55.07 4.70 -17.05
C ILE A 35 53.91 3.75 -16.88
N GLU A 36 54.13 2.45 -16.97
CA GLU A 36 53.10 1.43 -16.75
C GLU A 36 52.43 1.55 -15.34
N LYS A 37 53.22 1.79 -14.30
CA LYS A 37 52.71 2.04 -12.92
C LYS A 37 51.90 3.33 -12.84
N LEU A 38 52.28 4.38 -13.58
CA LEU A 38 51.54 5.63 -13.60
C LEU A 38 50.22 5.51 -14.36
N GLU A 39 50.22 4.81 -15.49
CA GLU A 39 49.00 4.52 -16.25
C GLU A 39 48.02 3.64 -15.48
N THR A 40 48.52 2.59 -14.81
CA THR A 40 47.69 1.74 -13.91
C THR A 40 47.10 2.56 -12.77
N ARG A 41 47.83 3.47 -12.16
CA ARG A 41 47.33 4.37 -11.12
C ARG A 41 46.31 5.39 -11.64
N ARG A 42 46.46 5.85 -12.86
CA ARG A 42 45.47 6.76 -13.51
C ARG A 42 44.17 6.04 -13.80
N SER A 43 44.25 4.87 -14.41
CA SER A 43 43.05 4.04 -14.69
C SER A 43 42.31 3.63 -13.45
N LEU A 44 43.02 3.27 -12.36
CA LEU A 44 42.42 2.99 -11.05
C LEU A 44 41.69 4.20 -10.44
N LYS A 45 42.30 5.41 -10.55
CA LYS A 45 41.65 6.63 -10.05
C LYS A 45 40.41 7.02 -10.88
N GLU A 46 40.43 6.79 -12.18
CA GLU A 46 39.30 7.03 -13.07
C GLU A 46 38.15 6.06 -12.77
N LEU A 47 38.46 4.77 -12.57
CA LEU A 47 37.47 3.76 -12.11
C LEU A 47 36.87 4.11 -10.74
N GLN A 48 37.67 4.57 -9.79
CA GLN A 48 37.18 5.00 -8.48
C GLN A 48 36.29 6.24 -8.56
N ARG A 49 36.63 7.20 -9.44
CA ARG A 49 35.79 8.40 -9.68
C ARG A 49 34.47 8.02 -10.36
N ALA A 50 34.52 7.15 -11.36
CA ALA A 50 33.32 6.63 -12.04
C ALA A 50 32.41 5.86 -11.06
N ALA A 51 32.97 5.00 -10.20
CA ALA A 51 32.25 4.29 -9.18
C ALA A 51 31.64 5.23 -8.13
N GLY A 52 32.37 6.28 -7.70
CA GLY A 52 31.86 7.30 -6.79
C GLY A 52 30.70 8.11 -7.36
N ASN A 53 30.78 8.47 -8.66
CA ASN A 53 29.70 9.17 -9.35
C ASN A 53 28.45 8.29 -9.50
N LEU A 54 28.60 7.00 -9.81
CA LEU A 54 27.50 6.04 -9.89
C LEU A 54 26.84 5.83 -8.51
N MET A 55 27.63 5.76 -7.45
CA MET A 55 27.13 5.63 -6.08
C MET A 55 26.39 6.91 -5.64
N GLY A 56 26.92 8.08 -5.95
CA GLY A 56 26.25 9.36 -5.70
C GLY A 56 24.92 9.50 -6.46
N GLN A 57 24.84 9.07 -7.70
CA GLN A 57 23.60 9.05 -8.48
C GLN A 57 22.58 8.05 -7.91
N ARG A 58 23.00 6.87 -7.48
CA ARG A 58 22.13 5.90 -6.80
C ARG A 58 21.58 6.44 -5.49
N VAL A 59 22.42 7.05 -4.66
CA VAL A 59 21.98 7.64 -3.38
C VAL A 59 20.98 8.77 -3.64
N ARG A 60 21.27 9.69 -4.58
CA ARG A 60 20.31 10.75 -4.95
C ARG A 60 18.98 10.19 -5.44
N GLY A 61 18.99 9.20 -6.33
CA GLY A 61 17.77 8.58 -6.83
C GLY A 61 16.94 7.85 -5.75
N VAL A 62 17.59 7.26 -4.75
CA VAL A 62 16.91 6.66 -3.59
C VAL A 62 16.33 7.75 -2.70
N THR A 63 17.09 8.82 -2.42
CA THR A 63 16.64 9.94 -1.57
C THR A 63 15.47 10.68 -2.21
N GLU A 64 15.51 10.97 -3.51
CA GLU A 64 14.42 11.60 -4.24
C GLU A 64 13.15 10.75 -4.21
N LYS A 65 13.27 9.43 -4.43
CA LYS A 65 12.13 8.50 -4.35
C LYS A 65 11.52 8.45 -2.94
N LEU A 66 12.37 8.42 -1.91
CA LEU A 66 11.90 8.45 -0.52
C LEU A 66 11.21 9.77 -0.20
N LEU A 67 11.82 10.91 -0.59
CA LEU A 67 11.23 12.23 -0.38
C LEU A 67 9.87 12.37 -1.07
N THR A 68 9.78 11.97 -2.33
CA THR A 68 8.51 12.00 -3.09
C THR A 68 7.45 11.14 -2.41
N ARG A 69 7.81 9.94 -1.94
CA ARG A 69 6.89 9.08 -1.21
C ARG A 69 6.43 9.72 0.10
N THR A 70 7.35 10.17 0.94
CA THR A 70 6.99 10.81 2.22
C THR A 70 6.10 12.02 1.99
N LEU A 71 6.45 12.88 1.03
CA LEU A 71 5.68 14.09 0.73
C LEU A 71 4.25 13.76 0.26
N SER A 72 4.08 12.84 -0.69
CA SER A 72 2.75 12.46 -1.18
C SER A 72 1.90 11.80 -0.09
N GLY A 73 2.49 11.00 0.80
CA GLY A 73 1.79 10.43 1.96
C GLY A 73 1.35 11.47 2.98
N VAL A 74 2.22 12.45 3.28
CA VAL A 74 1.89 13.57 4.18
C VAL A 74 0.78 14.46 3.58
N VAL A 75 0.86 14.77 2.29
CA VAL A 75 -0.17 15.55 1.60
C VAL A 75 -1.51 14.82 1.62
N TYR A 76 -1.52 13.51 1.33
CA TYR A 76 -2.72 12.70 1.41
C TYR A 76 -3.34 12.73 2.82
N ALA A 77 -2.55 12.48 3.86
CA ALA A 77 -3.01 12.50 5.23
C ALA A 77 -3.53 13.90 5.64
N ALA A 78 -2.84 14.96 5.23
CA ALA A 78 -3.24 16.34 5.51
C ALA A 78 -4.58 16.68 4.85
N ILE A 79 -4.81 16.27 3.59
CA ILE A 79 -6.08 16.49 2.88
C ILE A 79 -7.22 15.75 3.60
N VAL A 80 -6.99 14.49 3.98
CA VAL A 80 -8.01 13.69 4.67
C VAL A 80 -8.36 14.31 6.02
N LEU A 81 -7.36 14.65 6.83
CA LEU A 81 -7.59 15.31 8.12
C LEU A 81 -8.27 16.67 7.95
N ALA A 82 -7.80 17.48 7.02
CA ALA A 82 -8.43 18.78 6.74
C ALA A 82 -9.91 18.63 6.40
N ALA A 83 -10.29 17.69 5.55
CA ALA A 83 -11.69 17.45 5.21
C ALA A 83 -12.52 17.02 6.42
N LEU A 84 -11.96 16.17 7.30
CA LEU A 84 -12.64 15.73 8.53
C LEU A 84 -12.92 16.92 9.47
N PHE A 85 -11.96 17.84 9.64
CA PHE A 85 -12.08 18.99 10.54
C PHE A 85 -12.89 20.14 9.93
N VAL A 86 -12.90 20.32 8.61
CA VAL A 86 -13.71 21.34 7.93
C VAL A 86 -15.21 21.06 8.08
N GLY A 87 -15.61 19.78 8.01
CA GLY A 87 -17.00 19.42 8.24
C GLY A 87 -17.45 18.17 7.48
N LYS A 88 -18.72 17.84 7.67
CA LYS A 88 -19.33 16.65 7.06
C LYS A 88 -19.36 16.75 5.55
N GLU A 89 -19.67 17.91 5.01
CA GLU A 89 -19.80 18.18 3.58
C GLU A 89 -18.44 18.01 2.88
N ALA A 90 -17.37 18.55 3.47
CA ALA A 90 -16.01 18.37 2.95
C ALA A 90 -15.59 16.90 2.98
N THR A 91 -15.95 16.18 4.03
CA THR A 91 -15.70 14.73 4.14
C THR A 91 -16.43 13.96 3.04
N ILE A 92 -17.71 14.27 2.78
CA ILE A 92 -18.49 13.62 1.72
C ILE A 92 -17.85 13.84 0.36
N VAL A 93 -17.49 15.08 0.02
CA VAL A 93 -16.87 15.41 -1.27
C VAL A 93 -15.55 14.67 -1.45
N LEU A 94 -14.70 14.64 -0.40
CA LEU A 94 -13.44 13.92 -0.45
C LEU A 94 -13.66 12.42 -0.64
N ILE A 95 -14.51 11.80 0.19
CA ILE A 95 -14.76 10.36 0.12
C ILE A 95 -15.41 9.98 -1.21
N ALA A 96 -16.32 10.80 -1.76
CA ALA A 96 -16.91 10.56 -3.08
C ALA A 96 -15.85 10.58 -4.20
N GLY A 97 -14.95 11.57 -4.17
CA GLY A 97 -13.83 11.62 -5.12
C GLY A 97 -12.88 10.44 -4.98
N MET A 98 -12.50 10.07 -3.75
CA MET A 98 -11.66 8.91 -3.48
C MET A 98 -12.32 7.61 -3.93
N ALA A 99 -13.60 7.41 -3.61
CA ALA A 99 -14.36 6.24 -3.99
C ALA A 99 -14.47 6.07 -5.51
N TRP A 100 -14.69 7.17 -6.22
CA TRP A 100 -14.74 7.20 -7.68
C TRP A 100 -13.39 6.80 -8.30
N LEU A 101 -12.28 7.36 -7.81
CA LEU A 101 -10.95 7.02 -8.26
C LEU A 101 -10.59 5.56 -7.96
N CYS A 102 -10.87 5.07 -6.76
CA CYS A 102 -10.63 3.68 -6.37
C CYS A 102 -11.45 2.70 -7.23
N CYS A 103 -12.72 3.03 -7.52
CA CYS A 103 -13.56 2.23 -8.40
C CYS A 103 -13.04 2.21 -9.84
N SER A 104 -12.56 3.34 -10.34
CA SER A 104 -11.93 3.45 -11.67
C SER A 104 -10.66 2.58 -11.77
N GLU A 105 -9.79 2.61 -10.74
CA GLU A 105 -8.60 1.76 -10.68
C GLU A 105 -8.97 0.27 -10.56
N PHE A 106 -9.99 -0.07 -9.78
CA PHE A 106 -10.52 -1.43 -9.70
C PHE A 106 -11.00 -1.93 -11.06
N PHE A 107 -11.78 -1.14 -11.80
CA PHE A 107 -12.20 -1.50 -13.15
C PHE A 107 -11.02 -1.63 -14.12
N HIS A 108 -10.02 -0.76 -13.99
CA HIS A 108 -8.79 -0.89 -14.76
C HIS A 108 -8.11 -2.26 -14.54
N ILE A 109 -7.96 -2.69 -13.28
CA ILE A 109 -7.42 -4.01 -12.93
C ILE A 109 -8.26 -5.13 -13.57
N CYS A 110 -9.58 -5.02 -13.47
CA CYS A 110 -10.50 -6.03 -14.01
C CYS A 110 -10.41 -6.12 -15.54
N ARG A 111 -10.25 -4.99 -16.25
CA ARG A 111 -10.01 -4.99 -17.72
C ARG A 111 -8.71 -5.69 -18.08
N MET A 112 -7.65 -5.47 -17.33
CA MET A 112 -6.39 -6.19 -17.54
C MET A 112 -6.54 -7.70 -17.37
N GLY A 113 -7.52 -8.13 -16.56
CA GLY A 113 -7.94 -9.53 -16.42
C GLY A 113 -8.94 -10.01 -17.49
N GLY A 114 -9.18 -9.22 -18.54
CA GLY A 114 -10.09 -9.59 -19.66
C GLY A 114 -11.57 -9.45 -19.31
N ARG A 115 -11.94 -8.69 -18.28
CA ARG A 115 -13.33 -8.38 -17.95
C ARG A 115 -13.77 -7.08 -18.64
N MET A 116 -15.06 -7.02 -18.97
CA MET A 116 -15.65 -5.84 -19.63
C MET A 116 -16.85 -5.32 -18.82
N PRO A 117 -16.61 -4.71 -17.65
CA PRO A 117 -17.68 -4.19 -16.81
C PRO A 117 -18.38 -2.99 -17.46
N ASN A 118 -19.60 -2.72 -17.04
CA ASN A 118 -20.30 -1.46 -17.35
C ASN A 118 -19.75 -0.37 -16.42
N GLU A 119 -18.60 0.21 -16.82
CA GLU A 119 -17.92 1.24 -16.02
C GLU A 119 -18.76 2.48 -15.77
N PRO A 120 -19.49 3.05 -16.77
CA PRO A 120 -20.34 4.22 -16.51
C PRO A 120 -21.34 3.97 -15.38
N LEU A 121 -21.99 2.82 -15.37
CA LEU A 121 -22.94 2.45 -14.32
C LEU A 121 -22.23 2.36 -12.96
N GLY A 122 -21.13 1.62 -12.87
CA GLY A 122 -20.38 1.45 -11.63
C GLY A 122 -19.80 2.77 -11.11
N LEU A 123 -19.24 3.61 -11.97
CA LEU A 123 -18.67 4.91 -11.59
C LEU A 123 -19.72 5.91 -11.11
N VAL A 124 -20.93 5.92 -11.69
CA VAL A 124 -22.05 6.73 -11.18
C VAL A 124 -22.39 6.29 -9.75
N PHE A 125 -22.57 4.99 -9.52
CA PHE A 125 -22.87 4.49 -8.18
C PHE A 125 -21.74 4.74 -7.19
N SER A 126 -20.50 4.74 -7.65
CA SER A 126 -19.34 5.02 -6.78
C SER A 126 -19.32 6.47 -6.29
N LEU A 127 -19.82 7.45 -7.05
CA LEU A 127 -20.03 8.80 -6.58
C LEU A 127 -21.24 8.93 -5.65
N VAL A 128 -22.31 8.21 -5.97
CA VAL A 128 -23.60 8.33 -5.29
C VAL A 128 -23.54 7.76 -3.87
N PHE A 129 -22.88 6.61 -3.64
CA PHE A 129 -22.87 5.95 -2.33
C PHE A 129 -22.42 6.85 -1.16
N PRO A 130 -21.29 7.59 -1.22
CA PRO A 130 -20.91 8.48 -0.13
C PRO A 130 -21.89 9.65 0.08
N ILE A 131 -22.49 10.14 -1.00
CA ILE A 131 -23.46 11.24 -0.94
C ILE A 131 -24.73 10.78 -0.22
N ILE A 132 -25.30 9.64 -0.60
CA ILE A 132 -26.52 9.12 0.01
C ILE A 132 -26.31 8.59 1.42
N ALA A 133 -25.11 8.15 1.77
CA ALA A 133 -24.76 7.74 3.12
C ALA A 133 -24.95 8.88 4.15
N TYR A 134 -24.84 10.13 3.71
CA TYR A 134 -25.11 11.29 4.56
C TYR A 134 -26.56 11.35 5.06
N PHE A 135 -27.51 10.88 4.26
CA PHE A 135 -28.95 10.90 4.60
C PHE A 135 -29.38 9.71 5.49
N GLY A 136 -28.47 8.80 5.82
CA GLY A 136 -28.71 7.70 6.74
C GLY A 136 -28.45 6.32 6.15
N HIS A 137 -28.48 5.29 7.01
CA HIS A 137 -28.06 3.92 6.69
C HIS A 137 -28.97 3.18 5.70
N VAL A 138 -30.25 3.59 5.61
CA VAL A 138 -31.22 2.94 4.73
C VAL A 138 -30.92 3.23 3.26
N PHE A 139 -30.44 4.43 2.94
CA PHE A 139 -30.22 4.85 1.55
C PHE A 139 -29.14 4.01 0.85
N PRO A 140 -27.95 3.75 1.43
CA PRO A 140 -26.98 2.84 0.84
C PRO A 140 -27.54 1.45 0.55
N LEU A 141 -28.40 0.90 1.42
CA LEU A 141 -29.06 -0.37 1.18
C LEU A 141 -29.99 -0.31 -0.06
N VAL A 142 -30.87 0.71 -0.11
CA VAL A 142 -31.82 0.90 -1.23
C VAL A 142 -31.05 1.03 -2.55
N PHE A 143 -29.98 1.82 -2.58
CA PHE A 143 -29.19 2.01 -3.79
C PHE A 143 -28.35 0.78 -4.14
N SER A 144 -27.94 -0.04 -3.18
CA SER A 144 -27.33 -1.34 -3.49
C SER A 144 -28.30 -2.27 -4.18
N LEU A 145 -29.54 -2.31 -3.77
CA LEU A 145 -30.60 -3.09 -4.46
C LEU A 145 -30.89 -2.53 -5.85
N LEU A 146 -30.93 -1.19 -6.00
CA LEU A 146 -31.10 -0.55 -7.29
C LEU A 146 -29.94 -0.87 -8.24
N LEU A 147 -28.69 -0.86 -7.75
CA LEU A 147 -27.52 -1.25 -8.53
C LEU A 147 -27.67 -2.68 -9.08
N ILE A 148 -28.10 -3.62 -8.23
CA ILE A 148 -28.31 -5.02 -8.64
C ILE A 148 -29.38 -5.11 -9.75
N ILE A 149 -30.50 -4.37 -9.59
CA ILE A 149 -31.56 -4.33 -10.61
C ILE A 149 -31.05 -3.76 -11.92
N LEU A 150 -30.30 -2.64 -11.87
CA LEU A 150 -29.76 -2.02 -13.09
C LEU A 150 -28.67 -2.87 -13.76
N CYS A 151 -27.84 -3.55 -12.99
CA CYS A 151 -26.90 -4.55 -13.53
C CYS A 151 -27.62 -5.71 -14.22
N GLY A 152 -28.72 -6.23 -13.62
CA GLY A 152 -29.56 -7.25 -14.23
C GLY A 152 -30.23 -6.78 -15.53
N LEU A 153 -30.78 -5.56 -15.52
CA LEU A 153 -31.36 -4.95 -16.72
C LEU A 153 -30.32 -4.77 -17.83
N TRP A 154 -29.14 -4.24 -17.49
CA TRP A 154 -28.04 -4.12 -18.44
C TRP A 154 -27.64 -5.47 -19.05
N TYR A 155 -27.56 -6.51 -18.22
CA TYR A 155 -27.24 -7.86 -18.68
C TYR A 155 -28.27 -8.40 -19.71
N VAL A 156 -29.57 -8.23 -19.43
CA VAL A 156 -30.64 -8.65 -20.34
C VAL A 156 -30.60 -7.89 -21.66
N LEU A 157 -30.28 -6.58 -21.62
CA LEU A 157 -30.25 -5.72 -22.79
C LEU A 157 -28.95 -5.82 -23.60
N THR A 158 -27.89 -6.45 -23.04
CA THR A 158 -26.58 -6.52 -23.68
C THR A 158 -26.17 -7.96 -23.97
N PRO A 159 -26.47 -8.51 -25.16
CA PRO A 159 -26.23 -9.93 -25.48
C PRO A 159 -24.76 -10.38 -25.40
N ARG A 160 -23.81 -9.42 -25.43
CA ARG A 160 -22.37 -9.70 -25.34
C ARG A 160 -21.86 -9.71 -23.91
N ALA A 161 -22.61 -9.22 -22.94
CA ALA A 161 -22.23 -9.22 -21.55
C ALA A 161 -22.26 -10.65 -21.00
N ASN A 162 -21.31 -10.98 -20.15
CA ASN A 162 -21.32 -12.24 -19.40
C ASN A 162 -21.57 -11.98 -17.91
N LEU A 163 -21.96 -13.03 -17.18
CA LEU A 163 -22.27 -12.91 -15.73
C LEU A 163 -21.09 -12.40 -14.91
N ALA A 164 -19.85 -12.70 -15.31
CA ALA A 164 -18.68 -12.21 -14.62
C ALA A 164 -18.48 -10.69 -14.80
N ASP A 165 -18.85 -10.13 -15.97
CA ASP A 165 -18.82 -8.68 -16.19
C ASP A 165 -19.88 -7.98 -15.33
N VAL A 166 -21.06 -8.59 -15.19
CA VAL A 166 -22.11 -8.10 -14.29
C VAL A 166 -21.64 -8.11 -12.84
N ALA A 167 -21.03 -9.22 -12.40
CA ALA A 167 -20.51 -9.34 -11.05
C ALA A 167 -19.44 -8.29 -10.76
N VAL A 168 -18.52 -8.04 -11.68
CA VAL A 168 -17.49 -6.99 -11.54
C VAL A 168 -18.12 -5.60 -11.53
N THR A 169 -19.12 -5.34 -12.40
CA THR A 169 -19.84 -4.05 -12.43
C THR A 169 -20.51 -3.73 -11.10
N ALA A 170 -21.16 -4.71 -10.49
CA ALA A 170 -21.80 -4.53 -9.19
C ALA A 170 -20.77 -4.47 -8.04
N PHE A 171 -19.78 -5.37 -8.06
CA PHE A 171 -18.81 -5.50 -6.98
C PHE A 171 -17.90 -4.28 -6.86
N GLY A 172 -17.51 -3.63 -7.97
CA GLY A 172 -16.63 -2.45 -7.96
C GLY A 172 -17.13 -1.36 -6.99
N PRO A 173 -18.29 -0.74 -7.22
CA PRO A 173 -18.81 0.30 -6.33
C PRO A 173 -19.18 -0.22 -4.93
N LEU A 174 -19.60 -1.46 -4.78
CA LEU A 174 -19.86 -2.04 -3.45
C LEU A 174 -18.57 -2.22 -2.65
N TYR A 175 -17.51 -2.72 -3.27
CA TYR A 175 -16.23 -2.95 -2.63
C TYR A 175 -15.52 -1.63 -2.29
N THR A 176 -15.44 -0.69 -3.24
CA THR A 176 -14.68 0.55 -3.05
C THR A 176 -15.52 1.61 -2.37
N SER A 177 -16.67 1.95 -2.92
CA SER A 177 -17.42 3.14 -2.58
C SER A 177 -18.37 2.94 -1.38
N LEU A 178 -19.17 1.88 -1.39
CA LEU A 178 -20.04 1.57 -0.24
C LEU A 178 -19.21 1.34 1.02
N SER A 179 -18.07 0.65 0.90
CA SER A 179 -17.17 0.43 2.04
C SER A 179 -16.58 1.76 2.55
N LEU A 180 -16.06 2.63 1.68
CA LEU A 180 -15.57 3.95 2.09
C LEU A 180 -16.68 4.88 2.61
N SER A 181 -17.93 4.67 2.18
CA SER A 181 -19.09 5.42 2.69
C SER A 181 -19.34 5.19 4.18
N THR A 182 -18.80 4.11 4.76
CA THR A 182 -18.84 3.89 6.21
C THR A 182 -18.18 5.01 7.00
N ILE A 183 -17.16 5.67 6.43
CA ILE A 183 -16.51 6.86 7.00
C ILE A 183 -17.53 8.01 7.08
N VAL A 184 -18.31 8.20 6.02
CA VAL A 184 -19.36 9.25 6.00
C VAL A 184 -20.46 8.90 7.00
N LEU A 185 -20.87 7.64 7.11
CA LEU A 185 -21.85 7.17 8.09
C LEU A 185 -21.35 7.43 9.52
N LEU A 186 -20.10 7.10 9.84
CA LEU A 186 -19.49 7.39 11.14
C LEU A 186 -19.44 8.89 11.40
N ARG A 187 -18.96 9.69 10.44
CA ARG A 187 -18.87 11.14 10.55
C ARG A 187 -20.24 11.80 10.72
N SER A 188 -21.29 11.20 10.16
CA SER A 188 -22.66 11.71 10.28
C SER A 188 -23.22 11.55 11.69
N THR A 189 -22.74 10.60 12.48
CA THR A 189 -23.16 10.39 13.87
C THR A 189 -22.55 11.43 14.82
N GLU A 190 -21.53 12.17 14.39
CA GLU A 190 -20.79 13.14 15.22
C GLU A 190 -21.31 14.57 14.98
N PRO A 191 -21.24 15.48 15.99
CA PRO A 191 -21.63 16.89 15.81
C PRO A 191 -20.84 17.58 14.71
N GLY A 192 -21.50 18.46 13.94
CA GLY A 192 -20.90 19.12 12.77
C GLY A 192 -19.67 19.97 13.08
N PHE A 193 -19.68 20.66 14.23
CA PHE A 193 -18.65 21.63 14.62
C PHE A 193 -17.73 21.12 15.77
N SER A 194 -17.77 19.84 16.10
CA SER A 194 -16.88 19.23 17.10
C SER A 194 -15.79 18.40 16.43
N ILE A 195 -14.73 18.10 17.20
CA ILE A 195 -13.68 17.17 16.75
C ILE A 195 -14.33 15.81 16.49
N PRO A 196 -14.16 15.22 15.31
CA PRO A 196 -14.77 13.94 14.95
C PRO A 196 -14.00 12.77 15.56
N TRP A 197 -14.09 12.59 16.87
CA TRP A 197 -13.24 11.67 17.63
C TRP A 197 -13.36 10.21 17.19
N ILE A 198 -14.57 9.75 16.86
CA ILE A 198 -14.81 8.36 16.42
C ILE A 198 -14.21 8.15 15.04
N THR A 199 -14.55 9.05 14.10
CA THR A 199 -14.02 8.97 12.73
C THR A 199 -12.50 9.11 12.72
N LEU A 200 -11.96 10.02 13.55
CA LEU A 200 -10.52 10.21 13.71
C LEU A 200 -9.84 8.97 14.30
N ALA A 201 -10.45 8.33 15.32
CA ALA A 201 -9.92 7.11 15.91
C ALA A 201 -9.81 5.98 14.87
N VAL A 202 -10.87 5.79 14.06
CA VAL A 202 -10.87 4.80 12.97
C VAL A 202 -9.73 5.10 11.97
N MET A 203 -9.60 6.33 11.51
CA MET A 203 -8.56 6.69 10.53
C MET A 203 -7.15 6.51 11.11
N LEU A 204 -6.92 7.01 12.33
CA LEU A 204 -5.62 6.89 13.00
C LEU A 204 -5.27 5.44 13.33
N SER A 205 -6.27 4.62 13.68
CA SER A 205 -6.10 3.20 13.99
C SER A 205 -5.61 2.42 12.76
N VAL A 206 -6.21 2.63 11.58
CA VAL A 206 -5.75 2.03 10.32
C VAL A 206 -4.31 2.47 10.00
N TRP A 207 -4.01 3.78 10.08
CA TRP A 207 -2.66 4.29 9.82
C TRP A 207 -1.62 3.80 10.83
N ALA A 208 -2.01 3.68 12.11
CA ALA A 208 -1.16 3.10 13.13
C ALA A 208 -0.91 1.61 12.87
N ASN A 209 -1.95 0.85 12.48
CA ASN A 209 -1.81 -0.54 12.09
C ASN A 209 -0.75 -0.72 11.01
N ASP A 210 -0.83 0.03 9.91
CA ASP A 210 0.11 -0.07 8.81
C ASP A 210 1.52 0.37 9.21
N SER A 211 1.64 1.46 9.98
CA SER A 211 2.93 1.99 10.44
C SER A 211 3.64 1.03 11.38
N PHE A 212 2.92 0.50 12.37
CA PHE A 212 3.47 -0.45 13.34
C PHE A 212 3.75 -1.80 12.67
N ALA A 213 2.88 -2.26 11.74
CA ALA A 213 3.13 -3.46 10.96
C ALA A 213 4.43 -3.35 10.15
N TYR A 214 4.68 -2.19 9.54
CA TYR A 214 5.93 -1.92 8.84
C TYR A 214 7.13 -1.88 9.79
N LEU A 215 7.05 -1.18 10.93
CA LEU A 215 8.14 -1.05 11.90
C LEU A 215 8.53 -2.41 12.49
N PHE A 216 7.56 -3.17 12.98
CA PHE A 216 7.81 -4.48 13.57
C PHE A 216 8.20 -5.52 12.52
N GLY A 217 7.52 -5.51 11.38
CA GLY A 217 7.80 -6.42 10.27
C GLY A 217 9.18 -6.22 9.66
N SER A 218 9.65 -4.98 9.52
CA SER A 218 10.99 -4.69 9.00
C SER A 218 12.11 -5.05 9.97
N LYS A 219 11.88 -4.91 11.28
CA LYS A 219 12.89 -5.16 12.32
C LYS A 219 12.92 -6.61 12.80
N PHE A 220 11.75 -7.23 12.94
CA PHE A 220 11.60 -8.54 13.58
C PHE A 220 11.02 -9.62 12.67
N GLY A 221 10.57 -9.27 11.44
CA GLY A 221 9.84 -10.16 10.55
C GLY A 221 10.62 -11.37 10.05
N LYS A 222 10.36 -12.52 10.64
CA LYS A 222 10.96 -13.81 10.28
C LYS A 222 9.98 -14.74 9.57
N HIS A 223 8.74 -14.78 10.04
CA HIS A 223 7.71 -15.70 9.54
C HIS A 223 6.78 -14.99 8.57
N LYS A 224 6.71 -15.48 7.34
CA LYS A 224 5.90 -14.86 6.28
C LYS A 224 4.41 -15.11 6.51
N LEU A 225 3.58 -14.04 6.44
CA LEU A 225 2.13 -14.10 6.60
C LEU A 225 1.44 -14.67 5.35
N ALA A 226 1.75 -14.14 4.18
CA ALA A 226 1.10 -14.50 2.92
C ALA A 226 2.10 -14.51 1.74
N PRO A 227 3.02 -15.53 1.65
CA PRO A 227 4.14 -15.52 0.71
C PRO A 227 3.74 -15.37 -0.77
N ARG A 228 2.60 -15.95 -1.16
CA ARG A 228 2.12 -15.95 -2.55
C ARG A 228 1.43 -14.64 -2.95
N ILE A 229 0.91 -13.86 -2.01
CA ILE A 229 0.13 -12.64 -2.23
C ILE A 229 1.01 -11.42 -1.98
N SER A 230 1.60 -11.34 -0.79
CA SER A 230 2.45 -10.26 -0.31
C SER A 230 3.68 -10.83 0.42
N PRO A 231 4.82 -11.05 -0.28
CA PRO A 231 6.00 -11.71 0.28
C PRO A 231 6.71 -10.90 1.36
N ASN A 232 6.41 -9.62 1.49
CA ASN A 232 7.03 -8.74 2.49
C ASN A 232 6.29 -8.74 3.84
N LYS A 233 5.02 -9.17 3.89
CA LYS A 233 4.25 -9.24 5.13
C LYS A 233 4.70 -10.40 6.01
N SER A 234 4.81 -10.15 7.31
CA SER A 234 5.19 -11.12 8.33
C SER A 234 4.18 -11.18 9.48
N TRP A 235 4.16 -12.29 10.21
CA TRP A 235 3.34 -12.45 11.40
C TRP A 235 3.73 -11.47 12.52
N GLU A 236 5.03 -11.22 12.69
CA GLU A 236 5.53 -10.23 13.64
C GLU A 236 5.06 -8.82 13.30
N GLY A 237 5.02 -8.50 12.00
CA GLY A 237 4.41 -7.25 11.52
C GLY A 237 2.91 -7.21 11.79
N PHE A 238 2.19 -8.30 11.56
CA PHE A 238 0.76 -8.39 11.86
C PHE A 238 0.45 -8.10 13.34
N TYR A 239 1.16 -8.75 14.26
CA TYR A 239 0.96 -8.49 15.70
C TYR A 239 1.39 -7.07 16.08
N GLY A 240 2.46 -6.53 15.48
CA GLY A 240 2.84 -5.13 15.65
C GLY A 240 1.75 -4.17 15.19
N GLY A 241 1.13 -4.42 14.05
CA GLY A 241 -0.01 -3.65 13.55
C GLY A 241 -1.21 -3.69 14.49
N LEU A 242 -1.61 -4.89 14.94
CA LEU A 242 -2.68 -5.04 15.93
C LEU A 242 -2.41 -4.23 17.20
N PHE A 243 -1.17 -4.27 17.70
CA PHE A 243 -0.78 -3.46 18.85
C PHE A 243 -0.98 -1.97 18.56
N GLY A 244 -0.58 -1.47 17.37
CA GLY A 244 -0.75 -0.08 16.97
C GLY A 244 -2.21 0.36 16.94
N SER A 245 -3.10 -0.44 16.33
CA SER A 245 -4.53 -0.12 16.29
C SER A 245 -5.19 -0.18 17.67
N MET A 246 -4.88 -1.19 18.47
CA MET A 246 -5.34 -1.28 19.86
C MET A 246 -4.90 -0.09 20.70
N LEU A 247 -3.67 0.37 20.53
CA LEU A 247 -3.12 1.51 21.26
C LEU A 247 -3.91 2.79 20.97
N VAL A 248 -4.25 3.05 19.69
CA VAL A 248 -5.04 4.24 19.32
C VAL A 248 -6.40 4.22 20.01
N TRP A 249 -7.15 3.14 19.86
CA TRP A 249 -8.48 3.03 20.48
C TRP A 249 -8.44 3.12 22.00
N PHE A 250 -7.48 2.46 22.63
CA PHE A 250 -7.30 2.48 24.08
C PHE A 250 -6.98 3.88 24.61
N LEU A 251 -6.06 4.58 23.95
CA LEU A 251 -5.73 5.97 24.33
C LEU A 251 -6.92 6.91 24.14
N MET A 252 -7.68 6.80 23.04
CA MET A 252 -8.87 7.59 22.80
C MET A 252 -9.95 7.37 23.89
N ALA A 253 -10.10 6.14 24.37
CA ALA A 253 -11.03 5.83 25.44
C ALA A 253 -10.56 6.33 26.82
N ILE A 254 -9.27 6.17 27.16
CA ILE A 254 -8.72 6.61 28.46
C ILE A 254 -8.70 8.13 28.59
N PHE A 255 -8.30 8.83 27.53
CA PHE A 255 -8.29 10.30 27.55
C PHE A 255 -9.67 10.93 27.41
N GLY A 256 -10.74 10.13 27.35
CA GLY A 256 -12.12 10.60 27.31
C GLY A 256 -12.52 11.23 25.97
N ALA A 257 -11.70 11.07 24.94
CA ALA A 257 -12.04 11.52 23.58
C ALA A 257 -13.25 10.77 23.03
N ILE A 258 -13.35 9.48 23.37
CA ILE A 258 -14.50 8.62 23.06
C ILE A 258 -15.05 8.08 24.40
N HIS A 259 -16.34 8.29 24.64
CA HIS A 259 -17.01 7.76 25.84
C HIS A 259 -17.32 6.27 25.69
N MET A 260 -16.28 5.45 25.74
CA MET A 260 -16.34 4.00 25.56
C MET A 260 -15.57 3.29 26.67
N ASN A 261 -16.04 2.10 27.06
CA ASN A 261 -15.28 1.25 27.97
C ASN A 261 -13.90 0.90 27.34
N PRO A 262 -12.76 1.09 28.04
CA PRO A 262 -11.44 0.79 27.50
C PRO A 262 -11.25 -0.64 27.02
N LEU A 263 -11.86 -1.64 27.66
CA LEU A 263 -11.80 -3.03 27.20
C LEU A 263 -12.56 -3.22 25.88
N PHE A 264 -13.66 -2.48 25.70
CA PHE A 264 -14.40 -2.51 24.45
C PHE A 264 -13.66 -1.77 23.34
N ALA A 265 -12.95 -0.69 23.68
CA ALA A 265 -12.03 0.01 22.75
C ALA A 265 -10.91 -0.90 22.22
N LEU A 266 -10.35 -1.77 23.06
CA LEU A 266 -9.40 -2.79 22.62
C LEU A 266 -10.00 -3.76 21.59
N LEU A 267 -11.27 -4.14 21.76
CA LEU A 267 -11.98 -4.98 20.78
C LEU A 267 -12.10 -4.27 19.42
N PHE A 268 -12.39 -2.96 19.40
CA PHE A 268 -12.35 -2.16 18.17
C PHE A 268 -10.99 -2.21 17.51
N GLY A 269 -9.92 -1.96 18.27
CA GLY A 269 -8.56 -1.98 17.75
C GLY A 269 -8.18 -3.34 17.16
N VAL A 270 -8.51 -4.45 17.82
CA VAL A 270 -8.25 -5.80 17.31
C VAL A 270 -9.04 -6.06 16.03
N THR A 271 -10.34 -5.79 16.05
CA THR A 271 -11.20 -6.08 14.90
C THR A 271 -10.79 -5.27 13.70
N GLU A 272 -10.63 -3.97 13.85
CA GLU A 272 -10.22 -3.06 12.79
C GLU A 272 -8.84 -3.41 12.24
N GLY A 273 -7.88 -3.70 13.13
CA GLY A 273 -6.53 -4.11 12.73
C GLY A 273 -6.50 -5.39 11.92
N ILE A 274 -7.28 -6.41 12.31
CA ILE A 274 -7.40 -7.66 11.54
C ILE A 274 -7.97 -7.36 10.15
N PHE A 275 -9.08 -6.64 10.08
CA PHE A 275 -9.76 -6.38 8.80
C PHE A 275 -8.96 -5.42 7.91
N SER A 276 -8.19 -4.48 8.45
CA SER A 276 -7.23 -3.67 7.70
C SER A 276 -6.22 -4.53 6.96
N VAL A 277 -5.61 -5.50 7.64
CA VAL A 277 -4.66 -6.44 7.02
C VAL A 277 -5.34 -7.33 5.99
N VAL A 278 -6.58 -7.78 6.25
CA VAL A 278 -7.37 -8.56 5.28
C VAL A 278 -7.65 -7.73 4.03
N GLY A 279 -7.98 -6.43 4.17
CA GLY A 279 -8.24 -5.52 3.05
C GLY A 279 -7.04 -5.38 2.11
N ASP A 280 -5.86 -5.09 2.65
CA ASP A 280 -4.62 -5.02 1.87
C ASP A 280 -4.29 -6.38 1.21
N LEU A 281 -4.44 -7.50 1.92
CA LEU A 281 -4.24 -8.82 1.31
C LEU A 281 -5.26 -9.12 0.21
N PHE A 282 -6.50 -8.69 0.39
CA PHE A 282 -7.56 -8.87 -0.60
C PHE A 282 -7.24 -8.11 -1.89
N GLU A 283 -6.92 -6.82 -1.78
CA GLU A 283 -6.52 -5.98 -2.91
C GLU A 283 -5.24 -6.52 -3.58
N SER A 284 -4.24 -6.84 -2.79
CA SER A 284 -3.00 -7.46 -3.29
C SER A 284 -3.29 -8.74 -4.08
N ARG A 285 -4.22 -9.59 -3.62
CA ARG A 285 -4.60 -10.82 -4.33
C ARG A 285 -5.29 -10.53 -5.67
N ILE A 286 -6.16 -9.51 -5.73
CA ILE A 286 -6.79 -9.07 -6.99
C ILE A 286 -5.71 -8.66 -7.99
N LYS A 287 -4.76 -7.82 -7.61
CA LYS A 287 -3.66 -7.38 -8.47
C LYS A 287 -2.81 -8.54 -8.98
N ARG A 288 -2.43 -9.48 -8.09
CA ARG A 288 -1.64 -10.66 -8.50
C ARG A 288 -2.40 -11.57 -9.46
N GLY A 289 -3.72 -11.65 -9.35
CA GLY A 289 -4.57 -12.42 -10.26
C GLY A 289 -4.46 -12.00 -11.73
N VAL A 290 -4.09 -10.74 -11.98
CA VAL A 290 -3.90 -10.17 -13.32
C VAL A 290 -2.45 -9.80 -13.63
N GLY A 291 -1.49 -10.21 -12.80
CA GLY A 291 -0.06 -9.96 -12.99
C GLY A 291 0.38 -8.53 -12.67
N LEU A 292 -0.47 -7.71 -12.07
CA LEU A 292 -0.13 -6.34 -11.67
C LEU A 292 0.47 -6.29 -10.27
N LYS A 293 1.24 -5.23 -10.01
CA LYS A 293 1.79 -4.92 -8.69
C LYS A 293 1.05 -3.74 -8.04
N ASP A 294 0.82 -2.69 -8.78
CA ASP A 294 0.20 -1.45 -8.32
C ASP A 294 -1.13 -1.26 -9.07
N SER A 295 -2.15 -0.66 -8.42
CA SER A 295 -3.49 -0.48 -8.99
C SER A 295 -3.54 0.61 -10.05
N GLY A 296 -2.63 1.59 -9.96
CA GLY A 296 -2.56 2.76 -10.84
C GLY A 296 -1.26 3.54 -10.66
N SER A 297 -1.24 4.76 -11.19
CA SER A 297 -0.10 5.68 -11.09
C SER A 297 -0.50 7.10 -10.66
N ILE A 298 -1.69 7.26 -10.08
CA ILE A 298 -2.24 8.57 -9.71
C ILE A 298 -1.41 9.25 -8.63
N MET A 299 -0.85 8.48 -7.68
CA MET A 299 -0.01 9.03 -6.62
C MET A 299 1.48 8.89 -6.95
N PRO A 300 2.21 10.01 -7.18
CA PRO A 300 3.63 9.96 -7.52
C PRO A 300 4.45 9.17 -6.48
N GLY A 301 5.11 8.11 -6.93
CA GLY A 301 5.95 7.25 -6.08
C GLY A 301 5.19 6.27 -5.17
N HIS A 302 3.84 6.33 -5.14
CA HIS A 302 3.00 5.49 -4.27
C HIS A 302 2.05 4.54 -5.01
N GLY A 303 1.98 4.57 -6.35
CA GLY A 303 1.04 3.75 -7.10
C GLY A 303 -0.33 4.38 -7.26
N GLY A 304 -1.39 3.61 -7.17
CA GLY A 304 -2.76 4.07 -7.23
C GLY A 304 -3.31 4.57 -5.89
N LEU A 305 -4.48 5.19 -5.93
CA LEU A 305 -5.21 5.58 -4.73
C LEU A 305 -5.80 4.35 -4.03
N LEU A 306 -6.22 3.33 -4.77
CA LEU A 306 -6.71 2.07 -4.23
C LEU A 306 -5.62 1.38 -3.40
N ASP A 307 -4.34 1.42 -3.84
CA ASP A 307 -3.19 0.92 -3.07
C ASP A 307 -2.97 1.63 -1.72
N ARG A 308 -3.61 2.76 -1.47
CA ARG A 308 -3.51 3.56 -0.23
C ARG A 308 -4.75 3.49 0.63
N THR A 309 -5.84 3.03 0.09
CA THR A 309 -7.13 2.90 0.77
C THR A 309 -7.54 1.45 1.03
N ASP A 310 -6.76 0.49 0.56
CA ASP A 310 -7.03 -0.94 0.67
C ASP A 310 -7.26 -1.41 2.12
N SER A 311 -6.37 -1.03 3.05
CA SER A 311 -6.52 -1.27 4.49
C SER A 311 -7.74 -0.52 5.06
N MET A 312 -8.01 0.71 4.58
CA MET A 312 -9.14 1.52 5.04
C MET A 312 -10.49 0.90 4.63
N ILE A 313 -10.60 0.36 3.42
CA ILE A 313 -11.84 -0.21 2.88
C ILE A 313 -12.44 -1.24 3.84
N PHE A 314 -11.68 -2.22 4.29
CA PHE A 314 -12.18 -3.22 5.23
C PHE A 314 -12.09 -2.79 6.70
N GLY A 315 -11.05 -2.03 7.06
CA GLY A 315 -10.89 -1.53 8.42
C GLY A 315 -12.04 -0.64 8.86
N THR A 316 -12.39 0.37 8.05
CA THR A 316 -13.51 1.28 8.36
C THR A 316 -14.86 0.59 8.35
N MET A 317 -15.06 -0.37 7.45
CA MET A 317 -16.29 -1.18 7.41
C MET A 317 -16.42 -2.03 8.66
N ALA A 318 -15.34 -2.67 9.12
CA ALA A 318 -15.36 -3.46 10.35
C ALA A 318 -15.61 -2.59 11.58
N ALA A 319 -14.97 -1.43 11.69
CA ALA A 319 -15.20 -0.47 12.75
C ALA A 319 -16.65 0.02 12.77
N PHE A 320 -17.21 0.37 11.59
CA PHE A 320 -18.61 0.77 11.47
C PHE A 320 -19.57 -0.33 11.94
N LEU A 321 -19.38 -1.58 11.50
CA LEU A 321 -20.23 -2.70 11.91
C LEU A 321 -20.15 -2.91 13.43
N LEU A 322 -18.95 -2.87 14.00
CA LEU A 322 -18.77 -3.02 15.44
C LEU A 322 -19.39 -1.84 16.21
N PHE A 323 -19.30 -0.61 15.64
CA PHE A 323 -19.95 0.57 16.21
C PHE A 323 -21.48 0.41 16.25
N GLN A 324 -22.09 -0.08 15.17
CA GLN A 324 -23.54 -0.36 15.15
C GLN A 324 -23.94 -1.40 16.19
N LEU A 325 -23.15 -2.47 16.34
CA LEU A 325 -23.35 -3.46 17.38
C LEU A 325 -23.21 -2.85 18.79
N ALA A 326 -22.21 -1.99 19.01
CA ALA A 326 -22.00 -1.31 20.28
C ALA A 326 -23.18 -0.40 20.65
N VAL A 327 -23.71 0.34 19.69
CA VAL A 327 -24.93 1.16 19.87
C VAL A 327 -26.11 0.27 20.24
N LEU A 328 -26.32 -0.82 19.52
CA LEU A 328 -27.38 -1.77 19.77
C LEU A 328 -27.33 -2.34 21.21
N PHE A 329 -26.12 -2.64 21.70
CA PHE A 329 -25.92 -3.15 23.06
C PHE A 329 -25.72 -2.06 24.12
N SER A 330 -25.97 -0.77 23.78
CA SER A 330 -25.84 0.39 24.69
C SER A 330 -24.43 0.53 25.32
N GLN A 331 -23.41 0.03 24.66
CA GLN A 331 -22.02 0.10 25.13
C GLN A 331 -21.35 1.45 24.83
N VAL A 332 -21.88 2.22 23.86
CA VAL A 332 -21.38 3.54 23.48
C VAL A 332 -22.41 4.59 23.90
N LYS A 333 -22.00 5.54 24.76
CA LYS A 333 -22.79 6.74 25.03
C LYS A 333 -22.55 7.70 23.87
N LEU A 334 -23.49 7.80 22.95
CA LEU A 334 -23.45 8.77 21.88
C LEU A 334 -23.75 10.16 22.42
N PRO A 335 -22.95 11.19 22.06
CA PRO A 335 -23.26 12.58 22.41
C PRO A 335 -24.46 13.15 21.61
N ILE A 336 -25.12 12.34 20.79
CA ILE A 336 -26.18 12.76 19.85
C ILE A 336 -27.38 11.86 20.01
N ALA A 337 -28.57 12.48 20.10
CA ALA A 337 -29.82 11.76 19.85
C ALA A 337 -29.76 11.13 18.46
N LEU A 338 -29.93 9.82 18.37
CA LEU A 338 -30.09 9.15 17.08
C LEU A 338 -31.27 9.80 16.36
N PRO A 339 -31.16 10.12 15.04
CA PRO A 339 -32.25 10.75 14.31
C PRO A 339 -33.51 9.90 14.16
N PHE A 340 -33.48 8.67 14.69
CA PHE A 340 -34.64 7.81 14.80
C PHE A 340 -34.93 7.61 16.29
N GLY A 341 -35.80 8.49 16.80
CA GLY A 341 -36.44 8.24 18.08
C GLY A 341 -37.09 6.86 18.08
N ALA A 342 -36.86 6.14 19.15
CA ALA A 342 -37.64 4.94 19.46
C ALA A 342 -39.12 5.26 19.55
#